data_58d4fcf2a0d975e1c01caf374190db00
#
_entry.id   58d4fcf2a0d975e1c01caf374190db00
#
_cell.length_a   1.000
_cell.length_b   1.000
_cell.length_c   1.000
_cell.angle_alpha   90.00
_cell.angle_beta   90.00
_cell.angle_gamma   90.00
#
_symmetry.space_group_name_H-M   'P 1'
#
loop_
_entity.id
_entity.type
_entity.pdbx_description
1 polymer ?
#
loop_
_entity_poly.entity_id
_entity_poly.type
_entity_poly.pdbx_seq_one_letter_code
_entity_poly.pdbx_strand_id
1 'polypeptide(L)'
;MKNTFLRIIITLSAIIATINISAQTYPTRKLQRQMHTEEREFLSNMKPGLQHTQMLAVRAAIQGDDTALQQIRQSRNLAPTLPETIAATYVTPEICLFVPVNAASRKRPLLLYLHGGGWCFGSINSCARFCAALAEAGDCCVAALNYRLSPKYPYPGPLNDCVRAFSYLKQHAEEWGCDSTQISVGGDSAGGNLALATAMSIDGVHKVIPIYPVTKLFTETTPSWEKYAKGYGNDAELLEAFNEAYARNETHN
;
A
#
# COMPACT_ATOMS: atom_id res chain seq x y z
N MET A 1 20.30 -20.20 26.53
CA MET A 1 18.95 -19.67 26.18
C MET A 1 18.50 -18.49 27.04
N LYS A 2 18.74 -18.44 28.36
CA LYS A 2 18.30 -17.30 29.22
C LYS A 2 18.99 -15.96 28.90
N ASN A 3 20.25 -15.96 28.44
CA ASN A 3 20.98 -14.72 28.14
C ASN A 3 20.60 -14.04 26.83
N THR A 4 20.03 -14.77 25.89
CA THR A 4 19.61 -14.19 24.60
C THR A 4 18.27 -13.46 24.72
N PHE A 5 17.36 -13.99 25.54
CA PHE A 5 16.06 -13.36 25.82
C PHE A 5 16.23 -12.04 26.62
N LEU A 6 17.16 -12.00 27.55
CA LEU A 6 17.43 -10.79 28.33
C LEU A 6 18.05 -9.67 27.47
N ARG A 7 18.90 -10.02 26.51
CA ARG A 7 19.48 -9.04 25.56
C ARG A 7 18.42 -8.46 24.59
N ILE A 8 17.45 -9.26 24.15
CA ILE A 8 16.34 -8.79 23.29
C ILE A 8 15.42 -7.83 24.06
N ILE A 9 15.13 -8.11 25.33
CA ILE A 9 14.31 -7.22 26.17
C ILE A 9 15.04 -5.90 26.45
N ILE A 10 16.34 -5.91 26.69
CA ILE A 10 17.13 -4.69 26.94
C ILE A 10 17.24 -3.84 25.66
N THR A 11 17.41 -4.45 24.47
CA THR A 11 17.41 -3.73 23.20
C THR A 11 16.04 -3.17 22.84
N LEU A 12 14.96 -3.91 23.09
CA LEU A 12 13.61 -3.40 22.87
C LEU A 12 13.27 -2.24 23.83
N SER A 13 13.66 -2.36 25.08
CA SER A 13 13.48 -1.29 26.08
C SER A 13 14.30 -0.04 25.75
N ALA A 14 15.52 -0.21 25.21
CA ALA A 14 16.34 0.91 24.76
C ALA A 14 15.78 1.59 23.51
N ILE A 15 15.19 0.83 22.57
CA ILE A 15 14.51 1.38 21.39
C ILE A 15 13.22 2.11 21.80
N ILE A 16 12.45 1.56 22.73
CA ILE A 16 11.23 2.22 23.26
C ILE A 16 11.62 3.49 24.05
N ALA A 17 12.72 3.45 24.82
CA ALA A 17 13.21 4.62 25.54
C ALA A 17 13.74 5.71 24.60
N THR A 18 14.42 5.36 23.48
CA THR A 18 14.86 6.33 22.48
C THR A 18 13.68 6.93 21.69
N ILE A 19 12.64 6.14 21.40
CA ILE A 19 11.41 6.66 20.77
C ILE A 19 10.66 7.60 21.74
N ASN A 20 10.58 7.27 23.02
CA ASN A 20 9.97 8.13 24.03
C ASN A 20 10.78 9.41 24.31
N ILE A 21 12.10 9.36 24.28
CA ILE A 21 12.96 10.55 24.45
C ILE A 21 12.82 11.49 23.24
N SER A 22 12.76 10.96 22.01
CA SER A 22 12.50 11.78 20.83
C SER A 22 11.06 12.34 20.80
N ALA A 23 10.08 11.63 21.31
CA ALA A 23 8.71 12.12 21.46
C ALA A 23 8.57 13.20 22.55
N GLN A 24 9.39 13.17 23.61
CA GLN A 24 9.40 14.18 24.67
C GLN A 24 10.13 15.48 24.27
N THR A 25 11.02 15.45 23.28
CA THR A 25 11.75 16.64 22.80
C THR A 25 10.99 17.43 21.74
N TYR A 26 9.91 16.88 21.18
CA TYR A 26 8.98 17.68 20.38
C TYR A 26 8.15 18.53 21.34
N PRO A 27 8.33 19.87 21.32
CA PRO A 27 7.48 20.73 22.13
C PRO A 27 6.04 20.43 21.75
N THR A 28 5.20 20.19 22.77
CA THR A 28 3.76 20.19 22.66
C THR A 28 3.26 21.63 22.34
N ARG A 29 3.83 22.25 21.32
CA ARG A 29 3.13 23.35 20.65
C ARG A 29 1.86 22.68 20.11
N LYS A 30 0.70 23.19 20.54
CA LYS A 30 -0.50 23.21 19.69
C LYS A 30 -0.05 23.78 18.34
N LEU A 31 0.55 22.94 17.53
CA LEU A 31 0.68 23.18 16.11
C LEU A 31 -0.77 23.11 15.61
N GLN A 32 -1.47 24.23 15.64
CA GLN A 32 -2.28 24.56 14.49
C GLN A 32 -1.26 24.57 13.34
N ARG A 33 -0.99 23.37 12.84
CA ARG A 33 -0.18 23.19 11.65
C ARG A 33 -0.91 23.98 10.58
N GLN A 34 -0.43 25.16 10.28
CA GLN A 34 -0.90 25.87 9.11
C GLN A 34 -0.66 24.90 7.96
N MET A 35 -1.73 24.51 7.31
CA MET A 35 -1.68 23.64 6.15
C MET A 35 -0.70 24.27 5.16
N HIS A 36 0.29 23.51 4.70
CA HIS A 36 1.25 23.99 3.70
C HIS A 36 0.52 24.46 2.44
N THR A 37 1.14 25.34 1.68
CA THR A 37 0.54 25.91 0.46
C THR A 37 0.16 24.80 -0.52
N GLU A 38 1.03 23.81 -0.68
CA GLU A 38 0.82 22.65 -1.54
C GLU A 38 -0.37 21.77 -1.09
N GLU A 39 -0.55 21.61 0.22
CA GLU A 39 -1.68 20.87 0.79
C GLU A 39 -3.01 21.59 0.50
N ARG A 40 -3.03 22.93 0.63
CA ARG A 40 -4.20 23.76 0.30
C ARG A 40 -4.51 23.73 -1.19
N GLU A 41 -3.50 23.84 -2.03
CA GLU A 41 -3.64 23.78 -3.47
C GLU A 41 -4.17 22.41 -3.91
N PHE A 42 -3.62 21.33 -3.37
CA PHE A 42 -4.13 19.97 -3.60
C PHE A 42 -5.61 19.85 -3.27
N LEU A 43 -6.03 20.28 -2.07
CA LEU A 43 -7.45 20.20 -1.67
C LEU A 43 -8.35 21.10 -2.51
N SER A 44 -7.87 22.29 -2.91
CA SER A 44 -8.65 23.21 -3.77
C SER A 44 -8.86 22.66 -5.19
N ASN A 45 -7.92 21.84 -5.67
CA ASN A 45 -7.98 21.22 -6.99
C ASN A 45 -8.78 19.90 -7.01
N MET A 46 -9.23 19.41 -5.85
CA MET A 46 -10.08 18.23 -5.78
C MET A 46 -11.43 18.50 -6.44
N LYS A 47 -11.82 17.61 -7.36
CA LYS A 47 -13.13 17.72 -8.02
C LYS A 47 -14.25 17.54 -6.99
N PRO A 48 -15.17 18.52 -6.86
CA PRO A 48 -16.32 18.38 -5.98
C PRO A 48 -17.13 17.11 -6.30
N GLY A 49 -17.58 16.40 -5.27
CA GLY A 49 -18.39 15.18 -5.43
C GLY A 49 -17.64 13.92 -5.91
N LEU A 50 -16.34 14.00 -6.19
CA LEU A 50 -15.56 12.85 -6.67
C LEU A 50 -15.62 11.67 -5.69
N GLN A 51 -15.47 11.92 -4.39
CA GLN A 51 -15.52 10.91 -3.35
C GLN A 51 -16.89 10.24 -3.27
N HIS A 52 -17.94 11.06 -3.35
CA HIS A 52 -19.32 10.59 -3.35
C HIS A 52 -19.63 9.73 -4.58
N THR A 53 -19.19 10.15 -5.78
CA THR A 53 -19.35 9.35 -7.02
C THR A 53 -18.64 8.00 -6.91
N GLN A 54 -17.45 7.96 -6.32
CA GLN A 54 -16.72 6.70 -6.11
C GLN A 54 -17.42 5.80 -5.10
N MET A 55 -17.92 6.37 -4.01
CA MET A 55 -18.69 5.64 -3.01
C MET A 55 -19.94 5.01 -3.62
N LEU A 56 -20.70 5.76 -4.41
CA LEU A 56 -21.88 5.24 -5.10
C LEU A 56 -21.53 4.10 -6.06
N ALA A 57 -20.42 4.22 -6.82
CA ALA A 57 -19.97 3.18 -7.73
C ALA A 57 -19.56 1.89 -6.99
N VAL A 58 -18.89 2.01 -5.84
CA VAL A 58 -18.53 0.85 -5.01
C VAL A 58 -19.77 0.19 -4.43
N ARG A 59 -20.72 0.96 -3.89
CA ARG A 59 -21.97 0.42 -3.33
C ARG A 59 -22.86 -0.23 -4.38
N ALA A 60 -22.96 0.35 -5.59
CA ALA A 60 -23.65 -0.28 -6.71
C ALA A 60 -23.03 -1.64 -7.07
N ALA A 61 -21.70 -1.70 -7.12
CA ALA A 61 -20.98 -2.93 -7.39
C ALA A 61 -21.17 -4.01 -6.29
N ILE A 62 -21.31 -3.61 -5.03
CA ILE A 62 -21.68 -4.53 -3.93
C ILE A 62 -23.06 -5.14 -4.18
N GLN A 63 -23.99 -4.39 -4.78
CA GLN A 63 -25.35 -4.83 -5.12
C GLN A 63 -25.43 -5.58 -6.46
N GLY A 64 -24.31 -5.72 -7.19
CA GLY A 64 -24.22 -6.48 -8.44
C GLY A 64 -24.09 -5.65 -9.72
N ASP A 65 -24.21 -4.32 -9.66
CA ASP A 65 -23.96 -3.43 -10.80
C ASP A 65 -22.57 -2.81 -10.70
N ASP A 66 -21.59 -3.39 -11.38
CA ASP A 66 -20.21 -2.90 -11.36
C ASP A 66 -19.88 -1.92 -12.51
N THR A 67 -20.86 -1.52 -13.31
CA THR A 67 -20.68 -0.70 -14.53
C THR A 67 -19.91 0.59 -14.23
N ALA A 68 -20.38 1.40 -13.28
CA ALA A 68 -19.73 2.66 -12.90
C ALA A 68 -18.33 2.44 -12.32
N LEU A 69 -18.16 1.38 -11.50
CA LEU A 69 -16.88 1.03 -10.92
C LEU A 69 -15.84 0.65 -11.99
N GLN A 70 -16.24 -0.12 -13.00
CA GLN A 70 -15.36 -0.49 -14.11
C GLN A 70 -14.98 0.73 -14.98
N GLN A 71 -15.89 1.65 -15.22
CA GLN A 71 -15.58 2.90 -15.93
C GLN A 71 -14.53 3.73 -15.17
N ILE A 72 -14.66 3.86 -13.85
CA ILE A 72 -13.67 4.57 -13.02
C ILE A 72 -12.32 3.86 -13.07
N ARG A 73 -12.29 2.52 -12.97
CA ARG A 73 -11.06 1.73 -13.08
C ARG A 73 -10.36 1.95 -14.41
N GLN A 74 -11.09 1.88 -15.52
CA GLN A 74 -10.57 2.09 -16.85
C GLN A 74 -10.00 3.51 -17.03
N SER A 75 -10.71 4.53 -16.56
CA SER A 75 -10.26 5.93 -16.66
C SER A 75 -8.96 6.21 -15.88
N ARG A 76 -8.65 5.41 -14.88
CA ARG A 76 -7.46 5.52 -14.04
C ARG A 76 -6.32 4.59 -14.44
N ASN A 77 -6.58 3.63 -15.32
CA ASN A 77 -5.59 2.63 -15.74
C ASN A 77 -4.81 3.08 -16.98
N LEU A 78 -4.33 4.32 -16.98
CA LEU A 78 -3.51 4.84 -18.07
C LEU A 78 -2.04 4.49 -17.84
N ALA A 79 -1.39 3.90 -18.84
CA ALA A 79 0.03 3.61 -18.79
C ALA A 79 0.84 4.92 -18.73
N PRO A 80 1.65 5.15 -17.70
CA PRO A 80 2.47 6.35 -17.60
C PRO A 80 3.73 6.22 -18.46
N THR A 81 4.27 7.35 -18.86
CA THR A 81 5.65 7.41 -19.34
C THR A 81 6.59 7.18 -18.16
N LEU A 82 7.55 6.28 -18.32
CA LEU A 82 8.58 5.96 -17.34
C LEU A 82 9.93 6.54 -17.79
N PRO A 83 10.88 6.80 -16.84
CA PRO A 83 12.22 7.23 -17.19
C PRO A 83 12.97 6.11 -17.94
N GLU A 84 13.83 6.48 -18.89
CA GLU A 84 14.66 5.54 -19.67
C GLU A 84 15.66 4.76 -18.80
N THR A 85 15.90 5.24 -17.58
CA THR A 85 16.75 4.59 -16.58
C THR A 85 16.12 3.34 -15.95
N ILE A 86 14.83 3.08 -16.22
CA ILE A 86 14.07 1.96 -15.66
C ILE A 86 13.50 1.09 -16.78
N ALA A 87 13.86 -0.19 -16.78
CA ALA A 87 13.17 -1.20 -17.57
C ALA A 87 11.95 -1.71 -16.80
N ALA A 88 10.78 -1.71 -17.45
CA ALA A 88 9.54 -2.27 -16.91
C ALA A 88 9.11 -3.46 -17.76
N THR A 89 9.05 -4.65 -17.15
CA THR A 89 8.76 -5.90 -17.85
C THR A 89 7.71 -6.71 -17.09
N TYR A 90 6.68 -7.15 -17.77
CA TYR A 90 5.72 -8.09 -17.19
C TYR A 90 6.34 -9.49 -17.13
N VAL A 91 6.53 -10.01 -15.92
CA VAL A 91 7.05 -11.38 -15.68
C VAL A 91 5.91 -12.40 -15.54
N THR A 92 4.72 -11.93 -15.22
CA THR A 92 3.42 -12.61 -15.39
C THR A 92 2.38 -11.58 -15.83
N PRO A 93 1.17 -11.97 -16.27
CA PRO A 93 0.10 -11.00 -16.58
C PRO A 93 -0.24 -10.05 -15.42
N GLU A 94 -0.01 -10.50 -14.18
CA GLU A 94 -0.36 -9.75 -12.97
C GLU A 94 0.84 -9.07 -12.30
N ILE A 95 2.10 -9.33 -12.73
CA ILE A 95 3.30 -8.80 -12.07
C ILE A 95 4.17 -8.07 -13.10
N CYS A 96 4.41 -6.78 -12.87
CA CYS A 96 5.38 -5.99 -13.61
C CYS A 96 6.60 -5.70 -12.75
N LEU A 97 7.79 -6.04 -13.25
CA LEU A 97 9.07 -5.82 -12.61
C LEU A 97 9.71 -4.54 -13.16
N PHE A 98 10.07 -3.62 -12.28
CA PHE A 98 10.79 -2.38 -12.55
C PHE A 98 12.24 -2.56 -12.12
N VAL A 99 13.17 -2.45 -13.06
CA VAL A 99 14.60 -2.69 -12.82
C VAL A 99 15.43 -1.52 -13.34
N PRO A 100 16.35 -0.94 -12.54
CA PRO A 100 17.29 0.04 -13.04
C PRO A 100 18.18 -0.56 -14.15
N VAL A 101 18.31 0.15 -15.29
CA VAL A 101 19.04 -0.35 -16.48
C VAL A 101 20.57 -0.32 -16.30
N ASN A 102 21.10 0.40 -15.28
CA ASN A 102 22.50 0.41 -14.97
C ASN A 102 22.99 -0.97 -14.49
N ALA A 103 24.22 -1.31 -14.85
CA ALA A 103 24.85 -2.55 -14.41
C ALA A 103 24.96 -2.57 -12.88
N ALA A 104 24.43 -3.62 -12.25
CA ALA A 104 24.59 -3.83 -10.83
C ALA A 104 25.87 -4.62 -10.54
N SER A 105 26.65 -4.18 -9.56
CA SER A 105 27.82 -4.92 -9.06
C SER A 105 27.46 -6.09 -8.12
N ARG A 106 26.17 -6.17 -7.72
CA ARG A 106 25.62 -7.18 -6.81
C ARG A 106 24.17 -7.48 -7.18
N LYS A 107 23.63 -8.59 -6.68
CA LYS A 107 22.20 -8.85 -6.75
C LYS A 107 21.44 -7.76 -6.00
N ARG A 108 20.35 -7.27 -6.57
CA ARG A 108 19.54 -6.21 -5.98
C ARG A 108 18.51 -6.76 -5.01
N PRO A 109 18.21 -6.04 -3.91
CA PRO A 109 17.01 -6.32 -3.12
C PRO A 109 15.76 -6.23 -3.99
N LEU A 110 14.72 -6.98 -3.64
CA LEU A 110 13.44 -6.98 -4.35
C LEU A 110 12.32 -6.49 -3.42
N LEU A 111 11.51 -5.57 -3.90
CA LEU A 111 10.29 -5.10 -3.22
C LEU A 111 9.06 -5.57 -3.99
N LEU A 112 8.21 -6.38 -3.35
CA LEU A 112 6.83 -6.57 -3.80
C LEU A 112 6.02 -5.36 -3.38
N TYR A 113 5.56 -4.56 -4.36
CA TYR A 113 4.76 -3.36 -4.12
C TYR A 113 3.29 -3.61 -4.41
N LEU A 114 2.45 -3.27 -3.43
CA LEU A 114 1.00 -3.43 -3.43
C LEU A 114 0.35 -2.05 -3.47
N HIS A 115 -0.35 -1.74 -4.55
CA HIS A 115 -0.95 -0.43 -4.73
C HIS A 115 -2.13 -0.17 -3.79
N GLY A 116 -2.39 1.09 -3.47
CA GLY A 116 -3.58 1.53 -2.75
C GLY A 116 -4.84 1.59 -3.61
N GLY A 117 -5.91 2.16 -3.04
CA GLY A 117 -7.18 2.34 -3.73
C GLY A 117 -8.35 1.60 -3.07
N GLY A 118 -8.32 1.42 -1.74
CA GLY A 118 -9.41 0.84 -0.96
C GLY A 118 -9.77 -0.58 -1.38
N TRP A 119 -8.80 -1.36 -1.86
CA TRP A 119 -8.98 -2.71 -2.45
C TRP A 119 -9.94 -2.74 -3.65
N CYS A 120 -10.58 -1.62 -4.00
CA CYS A 120 -11.56 -1.49 -5.08
C CYS A 120 -11.01 -0.85 -6.33
N PHE A 121 -9.96 -0.06 -6.22
CA PHE A 121 -9.30 0.69 -7.30
C PHE A 121 -7.82 0.36 -7.37
N GLY A 122 -7.17 0.94 -8.37
CA GLY A 122 -5.73 0.81 -8.55
C GLY A 122 -5.34 -0.25 -9.56
N SER A 123 -4.11 -0.19 -9.98
CA SER A 123 -3.47 -1.10 -10.92
C SER A 123 -1.96 -0.88 -10.91
N ILE A 124 -1.19 -1.72 -11.59
CA ILE A 124 0.24 -1.50 -11.86
C ILE A 124 0.45 -0.11 -12.49
N ASN A 125 -0.37 0.29 -13.47
CA ASN A 125 -0.23 1.60 -14.11
C ASN A 125 -0.40 2.76 -13.13
N SER A 126 -1.29 2.63 -12.13
CA SER A 126 -1.52 3.68 -11.14
C SER A 126 -0.33 3.92 -10.20
N CYS A 127 0.50 2.92 -9.96
CA CYS A 127 1.68 3.01 -9.10
C CYS A 127 3.02 2.95 -9.86
N ALA A 128 3.01 2.78 -11.20
CA ALA A 128 4.22 2.52 -11.97
C ALA A 128 5.29 3.62 -11.86
N ARG A 129 4.91 4.90 -11.85
CA ARG A 129 5.87 6.00 -11.64
C ARG A 129 6.51 5.95 -10.27
N PHE A 130 5.74 5.62 -9.25
CA PHE A 130 6.24 5.48 -7.89
C PHE A 130 7.17 4.27 -7.77
N CYS A 131 6.78 3.13 -8.37
CA CYS A 131 7.63 1.93 -8.41
C CYS A 131 8.95 2.20 -9.14
N ALA A 132 8.93 2.92 -10.28
CA ALA A 132 10.12 3.32 -11.00
C ALA A 132 11.03 4.23 -10.15
N ALA A 133 10.46 5.24 -9.48
CA ALA A 133 11.21 6.13 -8.61
C ALA A 133 11.83 5.38 -7.40
N LEU A 134 11.09 4.42 -6.82
CA LEU A 134 11.63 3.58 -5.74
C LEU A 134 12.77 2.69 -6.24
N ALA A 135 12.62 2.08 -7.42
CA ALA A 135 13.67 1.24 -8.00
C ALA A 135 14.94 2.03 -8.26
N GLU A 136 14.83 3.24 -8.81
CA GLU A 136 15.96 4.12 -9.09
C GLU A 136 16.63 4.62 -7.80
N ALA A 137 15.85 5.21 -6.89
CA ALA A 137 16.38 5.79 -5.65
C ALA A 137 16.95 4.75 -4.68
N GLY A 138 16.38 3.54 -4.67
CA GLY A 138 16.79 2.45 -3.78
C GLY A 138 17.82 1.50 -4.37
N ASP A 139 18.20 1.66 -5.64
CA ASP A 139 18.99 0.65 -6.39
C ASP A 139 18.49 -0.77 -6.13
N CYS A 140 17.17 -0.95 -6.27
CA CYS A 140 16.47 -2.20 -6.01
C CYS A 140 15.54 -2.56 -7.18
N CYS A 141 15.12 -3.81 -7.25
CA CYS A 141 14.03 -4.21 -8.12
C CYS A 141 12.69 -3.98 -7.41
N VAL A 142 11.67 -3.53 -8.15
CA VAL A 142 10.32 -3.37 -7.60
C VAL A 142 9.35 -4.17 -8.46
N ALA A 143 8.66 -5.12 -7.87
CA ALA A 143 7.62 -5.91 -8.51
C ALA A 143 6.26 -5.38 -8.10
N ALA A 144 5.53 -4.71 -8.99
CA ALA A 144 4.17 -4.27 -8.74
C ALA A 144 3.17 -5.37 -9.11
N LEU A 145 2.16 -5.57 -8.27
CA LEU A 145 1.14 -6.60 -8.43
C LEU A 145 -0.23 -6.02 -8.75
N ASN A 146 -0.88 -6.56 -9.79
CA ASN A 146 -2.32 -6.44 -10.02
C ASN A 146 -3.05 -7.52 -9.22
N TYR A 147 -3.30 -7.30 -7.94
CA TYR A 147 -4.13 -8.20 -7.14
C TYR A 147 -5.61 -8.04 -7.51
N ARG A 148 -6.40 -9.09 -7.30
CA ARG A 148 -7.85 -9.07 -7.58
C ARG A 148 -8.56 -8.07 -6.68
N LEU A 149 -9.49 -7.30 -7.28
CA LEU A 149 -10.14 -6.17 -6.61
C LEU A 149 -11.54 -6.52 -6.10
N SER A 150 -11.87 -5.95 -4.92
CA SER A 150 -13.21 -5.95 -4.34
C SER A 150 -14.17 -5.03 -5.14
N PRO A 151 -15.48 -5.23 -5.06
CA PRO A 151 -16.20 -6.24 -4.28
C PRO A 151 -16.30 -7.62 -4.96
N LYS A 152 -15.85 -7.74 -6.23
CA LYS A 152 -15.89 -9.02 -6.95
C LYS A 152 -15.08 -10.10 -6.24
N TYR A 153 -13.93 -9.72 -5.71
CA TYR A 153 -13.03 -10.57 -4.93
C TYR A 153 -12.76 -9.93 -3.56
N PRO A 154 -13.64 -10.17 -2.58
CA PRO A 154 -13.43 -9.68 -1.22
C PRO A 154 -12.29 -10.42 -0.52
N TYR A 155 -11.98 -10.05 0.71
CA TYR A 155 -11.09 -10.81 1.59
C TYR A 155 -11.52 -12.30 1.63
N PRO A 156 -10.60 -13.25 1.58
CA PRO A 156 -9.14 -13.07 1.51
C PRO A 156 -8.57 -13.07 0.07
N GLY A 157 -9.39 -12.86 -0.96
CA GLY A 157 -8.98 -12.94 -2.38
C GLY A 157 -7.71 -12.11 -2.69
N PRO A 158 -7.69 -10.78 -2.42
CA PRO A 158 -6.52 -9.93 -2.65
C PRO A 158 -5.29 -10.38 -1.85
N LEU A 159 -5.46 -10.78 -0.58
CA LEU A 159 -4.37 -11.27 0.26
C LEU A 159 -3.75 -12.56 -0.30
N ASN A 160 -4.58 -13.50 -0.75
CA ASN A 160 -4.11 -14.75 -1.35
C ASN A 160 -3.28 -14.47 -2.62
N ASP A 161 -3.62 -13.43 -3.39
CA ASP A 161 -2.83 -13.03 -4.56
C ASP A 161 -1.46 -12.49 -4.15
N CYS A 162 -1.40 -11.68 -3.09
CA CYS A 162 -0.15 -11.15 -2.55
C CYS A 162 0.78 -12.26 -2.05
N VAL A 163 0.24 -13.25 -1.31
CA VAL A 163 0.98 -14.42 -0.81
C VAL A 163 1.54 -15.25 -1.97
N ARG A 164 0.72 -15.51 -3.00
CA ARG A 164 1.18 -16.24 -4.20
C ARG A 164 2.24 -15.47 -4.96
N ALA A 165 2.06 -14.14 -5.14
CA ALA A 165 3.05 -13.29 -5.81
C ALA A 165 4.38 -13.29 -5.06
N PHE A 166 4.38 -13.17 -3.73
CA PHE A 166 5.60 -13.24 -2.94
C PHE A 166 6.32 -14.57 -3.12
N SER A 167 5.59 -15.68 -3.05
CA SER A 167 6.16 -17.02 -3.24
C SER A 167 6.74 -17.20 -4.64
N TYR A 168 6.06 -16.70 -5.67
CA TYR A 168 6.54 -16.69 -7.04
C TYR A 168 7.83 -15.88 -7.18
N LEU A 169 7.85 -14.65 -6.66
CA LEU A 169 9.04 -13.79 -6.71
C LEU A 169 10.21 -14.42 -5.99
N LYS A 170 9.99 -15.09 -4.86
CA LYS A 170 11.05 -15.78 -4.11
C LYS A 170 11.69 -16.93 -4.91
N GLN A 171 10.91 -17.64 -5.71
CA GLN A 171 11.39 -18.74 -6.56
C GLN A 171 12.17 -18.23 -7.77
N HIS A 172 11.81 -17.06 -8.32
CA HIS A 172 12.35 -16.56 -9.60
C HIS A 172 13.27 -15.33 -9.46
N ALA A 173 13.49 -14.79 -8.26
CA ALA A 173 14.26 -13.57 -8.04
C ALA A 173 15.63 -13.57 -8.70
N GLU A 174 16.32 -14.71 -8.62
CA GLU A 174 17.68 -14.89 -9.16
C GLU A 174 17.74 -14.74 -10.68
N GLU A 175 16.67 -15.10 -11.39
CA GLU A 175 16.57 -14.99 -12.86
C GLU A 175 16.61 -13.53 -13.32
N TRP A 176 16.22 -12.59 -12.44
CA TRP A 176 16.21 -11.16 -12.71
C TRP A 176 17.33 -10.38 -12.02
N GLY A 177 18.36 -11.10 -11.51
CA GLY A 177 19.48 -10.50 -10.80
C GLY A 177 19.09 -9.94 -9.42
N CYS A 178 17.99 -10.42 -8.84
CA CYS A 178 17.54 -10.04 -7.51
C CYS A 178 18.01 -11.08 -6.47
N ASP A 179 18.13 -10.62 -5.22
CA ASP A 179 18.49 -11.45 -4.07
C ASP A 179 17.22 -12.05 -3.44
N SER A 180 17.01 -13.35 -3.61
CA SER A 180 15.86 -14.09 -3.09
C SER A 180 15.77 -14.10 -1.55
N THR A 181 16.85 -13.73 -0.86
CA THR A 181 16.88 -13.60 0.61
C THR A 181 16.51 -12.19 1.11
N GLN A 182 16.47 -11.20 0.20
CA GLN A 182 16.17 -9.81 0.50
C GLN A 182 14.88 -9.34 -0.18
N ILE A 183 13.82 -10.13 -0.06
CA ILE A 183 12.50 -9.75 -0.59
C ILE A 183 11.68 -9.09 0.49
N SER A 184 11.33 -7.83 0.26
CA SER A 184 10.48 -7.02 1.12
C SER A 184 9.07 -6.90 0.54
N VAL A 185 8.09 -6.59 1.38
CA VAL A 185 6.72 -6.28 0.95
C VAL A 185 6.36 -4.87 1.39
N GLY A 186 5.81 -4.08 0.50
CA GLY A 186 5.40 -2.72 0.80
C GLY A 186 4.16 -2.32 0.01
N GLY A 187 3.57 -1.19 0.38
CA GLY A 187 2.40 -0.66 -0.30
C GLY A 187 1.79 0.51 0.44
N ASP A 188 0.90 1.22 -0.23
CA ASP A 188 0.23 2.40 0.28
C ASP A 188 -1.24 2.12 0.62
N SER A 189 -1.79 2.74 1.69
CA SER A 189 -3.20 2.66 2.07
C SER A 189 -3.69 1.21 2.20
N ALA A 190 -4.66 0.77 1.37
CA ALA A 190 -5.12 -0.62 1.29
C ALA A 190 -3.98 -1.59 0.92
N GLY A 191 -3.03 -1.17 0.06
CA GLY A 191 -1.82 -1.93 -0.26
C GLY A 191 -0.88 -2.05 0.94
N GLY A 192 -0.80 -1.02 1.78
CA GLY A 192 -0.08 -1.07 3.06
C GLY A 192 -0.70 -2.06 4.04
N ASN A 193 -2.04 -2.15 4.09
CA ASN A 193 -2.76 -3.19 4.83
C ASN A 193 -2.41 -4.58 4.30
N LEU A 194 -2.48 -4.79 2.98
CA LEU A 194 -2.12 -6.06 2.36
C LEU A 194 -0.65 -6.44 2.60
N ALA A 195 0.26 -5.46 2.65
CA ALA A 195 1.67 -5.70 2.95
C ALA A 195 1.86 -6.24 4.38
N LEU A 196 1.19 -5.63 5.35
CA LEU A 196 1.18 -6.13 6.73
C LEU A 196 0.57 -7.53 6.83
N ALA A 197 -0.61 -7.72 6.23
CA ALA A 197 -1.30 -9.01 6.24
C ALA A 197 -0.49 -10.12 5.55
N THR A 198 0.17 -9.81 4.43
CA THR A 198 1.06 -10.74 3.74
C THR A 198 2.21 -11.19 4.64
N ALA A 199 2.89 -10.23 5.28
CA ALA A 199 4.00 -10.56 6.17
C ALA A 199 3.59 -11.35 7.42
N MET A 200 2.34 -11.19 7.86
CA MET A 200 1.77 -12.00 8.95
C MET A 200 1.36 -13.40 8.50
N SER A 201 1.18 -13.63 7.21
CA SER A 201 0.67 -14.89 6.65
C SER A 201 1.75 -15.83 6.16
N ILE A 202 2.99 -15.37 5.97
CA ILE A 202 4.10 -16.14 5.40
C ILE A 202 5.43 -15.79 6.06
N ASP A 203 6.36 -16.75 6.01
CA ASP A 203 7.72 -16.57 6.48
C ASP A 203 8.65 -16.08 5.36
N GLY A 204 9.75 -15.43 5.77
CA GLY A 204 10.85 -15.05 4.88
C GLY A 204 10.67 -13.68 4.23
N VAL A 205 9.73 -12.87 4.69
CA VAL A 205 9.68 -11.44 4.35
C VAL A 205 10.84 -10.72 5.04
N HIS A 206 11.71 -10.08 4.23
CA HIS A 206 12.89 -9.40 4.76
C HIS A 206 12.53 -8.13 5.54
N LYS A 207 11.67 -7.27 4.95
CA LYS A 207 11.14 -6.04 5.58
C LYS A 207 9.72 -5.79 5.14
N VAL A 208 8.96 -5.08 5.98
CA VAL A 208 7.62 -4.60 5.64
C VAL A 208 7.64 -3.08 5.58
N ILE A 209 7.15 -2.49 4.49
CA ILE A 209 7.17 -1.04 4.24
C ILE A 209 5.73 -0.55 4.00
N PRO A 210 4.91 -0.44 5.07
CA PRO A 210 3.55 0.04 4.95
C PRO A 210 3.53 1.57 4.93
N ILE A 211 2.97 2.16 3.89
CA ILE A 211 2.84 3.61 3.71
C ILE A 211 1.39 3.98 4.07
N TYR A 212 1.18 4.79 5.12
CA TYR A 212 -0.14 5.16 5.67
C TYR A 212 -1.19 4.04 5.58
N PRO A 213 -0.90 2.85 6.16
CA PRO A 213 -1.72 1.65 5.98
C PRO A 213 -3.09 1.77 6.65
N VAL A 214 -4.07 1.08 6.09
CA VAL A 214 -5.32 0.82 6.82
C VAL A 214 -5.05 -0.26 7.87
N THR A 215 -5.08 0.11 9.14
CA THR A 215 -4.79 -0.82 10.26
C THR A 215 -6.04 -1.28 11.01
N LYS A 216 -7.18 -0.61 10.77
CA LYS A 216 -8.48 -0.96 11.34
C LYS A 216 -9.56 -0.72 10.28
N LEU A 217 -10.41 -1.72 10.03
CA LEU A 217 -11.43 -1.64 8.98
C LEU A 217 -12.67 -0.87 9.45
N PHE A 218 -13.25 -1.25 10.55
CA PHE A 218 -14.46 -0.61 11.09
C PHE A 218 -14.05 0.30 12.23
N THR A 219 -14.15 1.60 12.00
CA THR A 219 -13.57 2.59 12.90
C THR A 219 -14.56 2.99 14.00
N GLU A 220 -14.08 2.93 15.22
CA GLU A 220 -14.66 3.74 16.30
C GLU A 220 -14.35 5.21 16.06
N THR A 221 -15.21 6.10 16.46
CA THR A 221 -15.00 7.54 16.38
C THR A 221 -13.73 7.94 17.13
N THR A 222 -12.79 8.55 16.41
CA THR A 222 -11.61 9.17 17.00
C THR A 222 -11.63 10.67 16.71
N PRO A 223 -10.93 11.51 17.49
CA PRO A 223 -10.88 12.95 17.21
C PRO A 223 -10.40 13.29 15.79
N SER A 224 -9.49 12.49 15.24
CA SER A 224 -9.03 12.66 13.86
C SER A 224 -10.08 12.22 12.84
N TRP A 225 -10.83 11.16 13.11
CA TRP A 225 -11.95 10.73 12.27
C TRP A 225 -13.01 11.82 12.20
N GLU A 226 -13.47 12.32 13.35
CA GLU A 226 -14.46 13.40 13.41
C GLU A 226 -14.00 14.66 12.66
N LYS A 227 -12.73 15.03 12.84
CA LYS A 227 -12.19 16.25 12.24
C LYS A 227 -11.99 16.15 10.73
N TYR A 228 -11.59 14.98 10.20
CA TYR A 228 -11.18 14.80 8.83
C TYR A 228 -12.10 13.88 8.01
N ALA A 229 -13.27 13.56 8.56
CA ALA A 229 -14.24 12.65 7.93
C ALA A 229 -14.80 13.14 6.59
N LYS A 230 -14.63 14.44 6.24
CA LYS A 230 -15.17 15.02 5.02
C LYS A 230 -14.28 16.13 4.48
N GLY A 231 -14.04 16.10 3.16
CA GLY A 231 -13.36 17.17 2.44
C GLY A 231 -11.84 17.12 2.45
N TYR A 232 -11.23 16.01 2.90
CA TYR A 232 -9.78 15.83 2.96
C TYR A 232 -9.26 14.71 2.05
N GLY A 233 -10.08 14.24 1.11
CA GLY A 233 -9.64 13.29 0.06
C GLY A 233 -9.94 11.82 0.33
N ASN A 234 -10.26 11.47 1.57
CA ASN A 234 -10.75 10.14 1.96
C ASN A 234 -11.96 10.32 2.88
N ASP A 235 -13.10 10.68 2.28
CA ASP A 235 -14.32 10.90 3.03
C ASP A 235 -14.81 9.61 3.69
N ALA A 236 -15.37 9.72 4.90
CA ALA A 236 -15.83 8.59 5.72
C ALA A 236 -16.76 7.64 4.94
N GLU A 237 -17.72 8.19 4.19
CA GLU A 237 -18.67 7.40 3.39
C GLU A 237 -17.96 6.49 2.35
N LEU A 238 -16.87 6.98 1.75
CA LEU A 238 -16.08 6.19 0.80
C LEU A 238 -15.27 5.11 1.52
N LEU A 239 -14.67 5.44 2.67
CA LEU A 239 -13.92 4.47 3.48
C LEU A 239 -14.82 3.35 3.99
N GLU A 240 -16.04 3.67 4.42
CA GLU A 240 -17.06 2.68 4.82
C GLU A 240 -17.42 1.76 3.64
N ALA A 241 -17.67 2.32 2.45
CA ALA A 241 -17.96 1.53 1.25
C ALA A 241 -16.79 0.59 0.87
N PHE A 242 -15.54 1.02 1.04
CA PHE A 242 -14.37 0.16 0.86
C PHE A 242 -14.32 -0.98 1.85
N ASN A 243 -14.59 -0.71 3.13
CA ASN A 243 -14.63 -1.73 4.18
C ASN A 243 -15.75 -2.76 3.90
N GLU A 244 -16.95 -2.28 3.55
CA GLU A 244 -18.07 -3.13 3.13
C GLU A 244 -17.70 -4.03 1.94
N ALA A 245 -17.02 -3.47 0.93
CA ALA A 245 -16.62 -4.21 -0.26
C ALA A 245 -15.56 -5.27 0.01
N TYR A 246 -14.59 -4.96 0.89
CA TYR A 246 -13.45 -5.84 1.16
C TYR A 246 -13.75 -6.89 2.24
N ALA A 247 -14.36 -6.48 3.37
CA ALA A 247 -14.60 -7.36 4.52
C ALA A 247 -16.03 -7.91 4.57
N ARG A 248 -16.63 -8.12 3.43
CA ARG A 248 -18.05 -8.48 3.21
C ARG A 248 -18.59 -9.63 4.04
N ASN A 249 -17.74 -10.60 4.36
CA ASN A 249 -18.11 -11.84 5.05
C ASN A 249 -17.56 -11.89 6.48
N GLU A 250 -16.90 -10.85 6.93
CA GLU A 250 -16.34 -10.79 8.27
C GLU A 250 -17.37 -10.13 9.20
N THR A 251 -17.72 -10.84 10.25
CA THR A 251 -18.51 -10.27 11.34
C THR A 251 -17.68 -9.26 12.10
N HIS A 252 -18.32 -8.18 12.57
CA HIS A 252 -17.70 -7.13 13.40
C HIS A 252 -17.29 -7.65 14.80
N ASN A 253 -16.43 -8.66 14.88
CA ASN A 253 -15.89 -9.18 16.14
C ASN A 253 -14.48 -8.66 16.38
#